data_db75fbec370cb60b86693156f570ac05
#
_entry.id   db75fbec370cb60b86693156f570ac05
#
_cell.length_a   1.000
_cell.length_b   1.000
_cell.length_c   1.000
_cell.angle_alpha   90.00
_cell.angle_beta   90.00
_cell.angle_gamma   90.00
#
_symmetry.space_group_name_H-M   'P 1'
#
loop_
_entity.id
_entity.type
_entity.pdbx_description
1 polymer ?
#
loop_
_entity_poly.entity_id
_entity_poly.type
_entity_poly.pdbx_seq_one_letter_code
_entity_poly.pdbx_strand_id
1 'polypeptide(L)'
;MKKLLRTILPAPLWTQLRLLRSRYAMASYRRRKVRHNYGGFELEVELIDPMGEGWYDRDWPELPEIGLLKKYGLKPGALVFDIGAHQCVVALMLAKTVGPEGFVVAVEANPENSVAGERNRELNAVGNCKVMHAAGAAQSGTLVFNRGQNGQVDDGAGEWGRMEVRAVSVDDLAAEHGQPDVLFIDVEGFECELLRGAQKTLAGRPDCFVEVHVGAGLEKYGGSVNAVLGLFPSGYEYFIAPPEGAFVPLAQNSPVLRDRFFLVALNGERAGSEMNGRQVM
;
A
#
# COMPACT_ATOMS: atom_id res chain seq x y z
N MET A 1 -19.44 11.77 24.82
CA MET A 1 -18.27 12.19 25.63
C MET A 1 -17.12 12.73 24.78
N LYS A 2 -16.66 12.07 23.67
CA LYS A 2 -15.55 12.57 22.81
C LYS A 2 -15.83 13.94 22.15
N LYS A 3 -17.07 14.21 21.67
CA LYS A 3 -17.45 15.50 21.07
C LYS A 3 -17.44 16.64 22.09
N LEU A 4 -17.87 16.39 23.32
CA LEU A 4 -17.95 17.43 24.38
C LEU A 4 -16.55 17.87 24.84
N LEU A 5 -15.59 16.93 25.01
CA LEU A 5 -14.22 17.25 25.42
C LEU A 5 -13.46 18.06 24.36
N ARG A 6 -13.77 17.85 23.07
CA ARG A 6 -13.16 18.62 21.97
C ARG A 6 -13.59 20.10 21.95
N THR A 7 -14.76 20.40 22.52
CA THR A 7 -15.31 21.79 22.57
C THR A 7 -14.81 22.56 23.80
N ILE A 8 -14.31 21.87 24.82
CA ILE A 8 -13.94 22.48 26.13
C ILE A 8 -12.44 22.67 26.27
N LEU A 9 -11.61 21.82 25.62
CA LEU A 9 -10.14 21.85 25.75
C LEU A 9 -9.50 22.67 24.63
N PRO A 10 -8.49 23.51 24.95
CA PRO A 10 -7.63 24.12 23.92
C PRO A 10 -7.03 23.09 22.99
N ALA A 11 -6.94 23.42 21.70
CA ALA A 11 -6.44 22.50 20.66
C ALA A 11 -5.12 21.80 21.00
N PRO A 12 -4.09 22.49 21.58
CA PRO A 12 -2.83 21.85 21.98
C PRO A 12 -3.02 20.76 23.05
N LEU A 13 -3.84 21.04 24.06
CA LEU A 13 -4.13 20.09 25.15
C LEU A 13 -4.89 18.87 24.65
N TRP A 14 -5.82 19.05 23.72
CA TRP A 14 -6.55 17.97 23.08
C TRP A 14 -5.59 17.06 22.28
N THR A 15 -4.68 17.65 21.53
CA THR A 15 -3.65 16.91 20.76
C THR A 15 -2.75 16.11 21.69
N GLN A 16 -2.25 16.69 22.78
CA GLN A 16 -1.42 15.99 23.75
C GLN A 16 -2.16 14.81 24.42
N LEU A 17 -3.41 15.01 24.82
CA LEU A 17 -4.25 13.94 25.42
C LEU A 17 -4.49 12.80 24.42
N ARG A 18 -4.73 13.14 23.15
CA ARG A 18 -4.89 12.16 22.09
C ARG A 18 -3.62 11.33 21.91
N LEU A 19 -2.46 11.97 21.89
CA LEU A 19 -1.15 11.31 21.78
C LEU A 19 -0.86 10.41 22.98
N LEU A 20 -1.05 10.90 24.20
CA LEU A 20 -0.86 10.09 25.41
C LEU A 20 -1.76 8.86 25.40
N ARG A 21 -3.02 9.03 25.01
CA ARG A 21 -3.97 7.93 24.91
C ARG A 21 -3.58 6.92 23.85
N SER A 22 -3.11 7.38 22.69
CA SER A 22 -2.63 6.50 21.62
C SER A 22 -1.37 5.76 22.05
N ARG A 23 -0.40 6.45 22.67
CA ARG A 23 0.81 5.80 23.24
C ARG A 23 0.46 4.75 24.30
N TYR A 24 -0.48 5.06 25.19
CA TYR A 24 -0.93 4.09 26.19
C TYR A 24 -1.60 2.87 25.54
N ALA A 25 -2.48 3.09 24.56
CA ALA A 25 -3.14 2.02 23.83
C ALA A 25 -2.14 1.10 23.12
N MET A 26 -1.10 1.69 22.50
CA MET A 26 0.00 0.92 21.89
C MET A 26 0.80 0.13 22.94
N ALA A 27 1.25 0.81 24.01
CA ALA A 27 2.07 0.18 25.03
C ALA A 27 1.35 -0.92 25.83
N SER A 28 0.02 -0.82 25.98
CA SER A 28 -0.82 -1.77 26.69
C SER A 28 -1.45 -2.83 25.79
N TYR A 29 -1.23 -2.75 24.46
CA TYR A 29 -1.82 -3.70 23.53
C TYR A 29 -1.23 -5.10 23.72
N ARG A 30 -2.11 -6.10 23.84
CA ARG A 30 -1.71 -7.50 23.95
C ARG A 30 -1.75 -8.13 22.56
N ARG A 31 -0.59 -8.44 22.02
CA ARG A 31 -0.48 -9.18 20.76
C ARG A 31 -1.27 -10.49 20.84
N ARG A 32 -1.98 -10.79 19.77
CA ARG A 32 -2.77 -12.02 19.64
C ARG A 32 -2.86 -12.46 18.20
N LYS A 33 -3.12 -13.73 17.99
CA LYS A 33 -3.35 -14.30 16.67
C LYS A 33 -4.84 -14.41 16.42
N VAL A 34 -5.23 -14.11 15.20
CA VAL A 34 -6.60 -14.27 14.71
C VAL A 34 -6.55 -15.04 13.39
N ARG A 35 -7.65 -15.71 13.06
CA ARG A 35 -7.79 -16.41 11.79
C ARG A 35 -9.07 -15.94 11.13
N HIS A 36 -8.92 -15.42 9.92
CA HIS A 36 -10.02 -14.89 9.12
C HIS A 36 -9.87 -15.28 7.65
N ASN A 37 -10.97 -15.15 6.91
CA ASN A 37 -10.94 -15.24 5.46
C ASN A 37 -10.58 -13.86 4.88
N TYR A 38 -9.48 -13.79 4.13
CA TYR A 38 -9.05 -12.58 3.43
C TYR A 38 -9.11 -12.82 1.92
N GLY A 39 -10.20 -12.37 1.28
CA GLY A 39 -10.36 -12.47 -0.16
C GLY A 39 -10.40 -13.91 -0.70
N GLY A 40 -10.91 -14.86 0.08
CA GLY A 40 -10.97 -16.29 -0.27
C GLY A 40 -9.81 -17.12 0.32
N PHE A 41 -8.87 -16.50 1.03
CA PHE A 41 -7.76 -17.19 1.67
C PHE A 41 -7.91 -17.18 3.20
N GLU A 42 -7.92 -18.36 3.83
CA GLU A 42 -7.81 -18.51 5.29
C GLU A 42 -6.37 -18.19 5.70
N LEU A 43 -6.19 -17.08 6.44
CA LEU A 43 -4.89 -16.67 6.97
C LEU A 43 -4.94 -16.51 8.48
N GLU A 44 -3.86 -16.91 9.14
CA GLU A 44 -3.60 -16.60 10.54
C GLU A 44 -2.72 -15.34 10.61
N VAL A 45 -3.18 -14.32 11.34
CA VAL A 45 -2.51 -13.02 11.44
C VAL A 45 -2.21 -12.70 12.90
N GLU A 46 -0.97 -12.33 13.21
CA GLU A 46 -0.59 -11.76 14.51
C GLU A 46 -0.92 -10.26 14.50
N LEU A 47 -1.87 -9.85 15.31
CA LEU A 47 -2.20 -8.46 15.57
C LEU A 47 -1.24 -7.89 16.61
N ILE A 48 -0.52 -6.83 16.25
CA ILE A 48 0.52 -6.24 17.11
C ILE A 48 0.13 -4.90 17.73
N ASP A 49 -0.96 -4.28 17.25
CA ASP A 49 -1.41 -2.95 17.65
C ASP A 49 -2.91 -2.76 17.42
N PRO A 50 -3.52 -1.70 18.00
CA PRO A 50 -4.96 -1.41 17.84
C PRO A 50 -5.37 -1.04 16.40
N MET A 51 -4.44 -0.59 15.55
CA MET A 51 -4.73 -0.26 14.16
C MET A 51 -4.86 -1.54 13.34
N GLY A 52 -3.89 -2.44 13.45
CA GLY A 52 -3.95 -3.77 12.85
C GLY A 52 -5.18 -4.55 13.31
N GLU A 53 -5.56 -4.45 14.61
CA GLU A 53 -6.82 -5.02 15.09
C GLU A 53 -8.03 -4.43 14.36
N GLY A 54 -8.08 -3.11 14.21
CA GLY A 54 -9.19 -2.43 13.52
C GLY A 54 -9.35 -2.84 12.06
N TRP A 55 -8.24 -3.19 11.40
CA TRP A 55 -8.24 -3.59 9.99
C TRP A 55 -8.39 -5.09 9.82
N TYR A 56 -7.62 -5.90 10.53
CA TYR A 56 -7.42 -7.32 10.23
C TYR A 56 -8.25 -8.27 11.09
N ASP A 57 -8.88 -7.83 12.18
CA ASP A 57 -9.69 -8.73 13.02
C ASP A 57 -11.12 -8.91 12.47
N ARG A 58 -11.22 -9.27 11.22
CA ARG A 58 -12.48 -9.54 10.51
C ARG A 58 -12.23 -10.23 9.17
N ASP A 59 -13.25 -10.89 8.65
CA ASP A 59 -13.23 -11.37 7.27
C ASP A 59 -13.23 -10.21 6.28
N TRP A 60 -12.47 -10.37 5.19
CA TRP A 60 -12.46 -9.47 4.06
C TRP A 60 -13.06 -10.14 2.82
N PRO A 61 -13.89 -9.46 2.04
CA PRO A 61 -14.18 -9.89 0.68
C PRO A 61 -12.91 -9.80 -0.17
N GLU A 62 -12.95 -10.33 -1.38
CA GLU A 62 -11.90 -10.02 -2.35
C GLU A 62 -11.83 -8.51 -2.57
N LEU A 63 -10.62 -7.96 -2.45
CA LEU A 63 -10.39 -6.54 -2.67
C LEU A 63 -10.65 -6.20 -4.15
N PRO A 64 -11.44 -5.15 -4.45
CA PRO A 64 -11.82 -4.80 -5.82
C PRO A 64 -10.62 -4.59 -6.76
N GLU A 65 -9.53 -3.99 -6.26
CA GLU A 65 -8.28 -3.81 -6.98
C GLU A 65 -7.61 -5.14 -7.33
N ILE A 66 -7.57 -6.09 -6.41
CA ILE A 66 -7.04 -7.45 -6.67
C ILE A 66 -7.92 -8.14 -7.73
N GLY A 67 -9.25 -8.06 -7.58
CA GLY A 67 -10.19 -8.61 -8.56
C GLY A 67 -10.04 -8.00 -9.95
N LEU A 68 -9.71 -6.70 -10.04
CA LEU A 68 -9.43 -6.03 -11.30
C LEU A 68 -8.09 -6.47 -11.88
N LEU A 69 -7.00 -6.43 -11.09
CA LEU A 69 -5.65 -6.81 -11.51
C LEU A 69 -5.56 -8.28 -11.96
N LYS A 70 -6.33 -9.18 -11.35
CA LYS A 70 -6.41 -10.61 -11.76
C LYS A 70 -6.88 -10.81 -13.20
N LYS A 71 -7.60 -9.86 -13.78
CA LYS A 71 -8.01 -9.92 -15.18
C LYS A 71 -6.86 -9.65 -16.14
N TYR A 72 -5.76 -9.05 -15.65
CA TYR A 72 -4.61 -8.58 -16.43
C TYR A 72 -3.29 -9.18 -15.94
N GLY A 73 -2.41 -8.41 -15.30
CA GLY A 73 -1.06 -8.81 -14.92
C GLY A 73 -0.93 -9.68 -13.66
N LEU A 74 -1.91 -9.65 -12.76
CA LEU A 74 -1.88 -10.46 -11.53
C LEU A 74 -2.31 -11.91 -11.82
N LYS A 75 -1.45 -12.67 -12.47
CA LYS A 75 -1.66 -14.06 -12.88
C LYS A 75 -0.78 -15.02 -12.07
N PRO A 76 -1.07 -16.34 -12.08
CA PRO A 76 -0.12 -17.33 -11.57
C PRO A 76 1.24 -17.16 -12.23
N GLY A 77 2.31 -17.20 -11.42
CA GLY A 77 3.68 -16.96 -11.83
C GLY A 77 4.12 -15.50 -11.86
N ALA A 78 3.22 -14.52 -11.61
CA ALA A 78 3.58 -13.10 -11.65
C ALA A 78 4.54 -12.69 -10.52
N LEU A 79 5.42 -11.73 -10.83
CA LEU A 79 6.23 -11.01 -9.86
C LEU A 79 5.50 -9.73 -9.42
N VAL A 80 5.32 -9.56 -8.13
CA VAL A 80 4.61 -8.42 -7.55
C VAL A 80 5.51 -7.69 -6.58
N PHE A 81 5.56 -6.36 -6.64
CA PHE A 81 6.12 -5.53 -5.59
C PHE A 81 4.99 -4.86 -4.82
N ASP A 82 4.90 -5.13 -3.52
CA ASP A 82 3.94 -4.55 -2.58
C ASP A 82 4.69 -3.54 -1.70
N ILE A 83 4.53 -2.25 -2.00
CA ILE A 83 5.27 -1.15 -1.38
C ILE A 83 4.37 -0.41 -0.41
N GLY A 84 4.69 -0.52 0.90
CA GLY A 84 3.84 -0.08 2.01
C GLY A 84 3.01 -1.24 2.56
N ALA A 85 3.63 -2.42 2.66
CA ALA A 85 2.95 -3.68 2.94
C ALA A 85 2.35 -3.80 4.36
N HIS A 86 2.61 -2.84 5.26
CA HIS A 86 2.17 -2.85 6.66
C HIS A 86 2.50 -4.21 7.32
N GLN A 87 1.54 -4.89 7.95
CA GLN A 87 1.72 -6.23 8.54
C GLN A 87 1.61 -7.37 7.50
N CYS A 88 1.76 -7.05 6.23
CA CYS A 88 1.83 -7.95 5.06
C CYS A 88 0.57 -8.79 4.78
N VAL A 89 -0.62 -8.42 5.27
CA VAL A 89 -1.82 -9.21 5.00
C VAL A 89 -2.15 -9.20 3.50
N VAL A 90 -2.08 -8.03 2.84
CA VAL A 90 -2.28 -7.90 1.39
C VAL A 90 -1.18 -8.64 0.63
N ALA A 91 0.10 -8.51 1.05
CA ALA A 91 1.22 -9.25 0.46
C ALA A 91 0.99 -10.77 0.47
N LEU A 92 0.42 -11.31 1.56
CA LEU A 92 0.08 -12.75 1.65
C LEU A 92 -1.06 -13.12 0.70
N MET A 93 -2.09 -12.26 0.56
CA MET A 93 -3.15 -12.47 -0.42
C MET A 93 -2.60 -12.47 -1.86
N LEU A 94 -1.72 -11.53 -2.18
CA LEU A 94 -1.02 -11.46 -3.47
C LEU A 94 -0.18 -12.71 -3.70
N ALA A 95 0.62 -13.15 -2.72
CA ALA A 95 1.45 -14.35 -2.81
C ALA A 95 0.63 -15.63 -3.04
N LYS A 96 -0.52 -15.76 -2.36
CA LYS A 96 -1.46 -16.87 -2.61
C LYS A 96 -2.09 -16.77 -4.00
N THR A 97 -2.36 -15.56 -4.49
CA THR A 97 -2.95 -15.33 -5.81
C THR A 97 -2.01 -15.70 -6.95
N VAL A 98 -0.73 -15.29 -6.85
CA VAL A 98 0.27 -15.60 -7.89
C VAL A 98 0.77 -17.05 -7.81
N GLY A 99 0.47 -17.76 -6.72
CA GLY A 99 0.84 -19.18 -6.56
C GLY A 99 2.34 -19.42 -6.41
N PRO A 100 2.77 -20.69 -6.31
CA PRO A 100 4.15 -21.05 -5.97
C PRO A 100 5.19 -20.66 -7.01
N GLU A 101 4.81 -20.48 -8.27
CA GLU A 101 5.70 -20.06 -9.37
C GLU A 101 5.84 -18.52 -9.43
N GLY A 102 4.93 -17.76 -8.78
CA GLY A 102 5.03 -16.32 -8.65
C GLY A 102 5.77 -15.90 -7.39
N PHE A 103 6.07 -14.61 -7.27
CA PHE A 103 6.80 -14.10 -6.13
C PHE A 103 6.31 -12.70 -5.72
N VAL A 104 6.34 -12.42 -4.42
CA VAL A 104 6.01 -11.09 -3.88
C VAL A 104 7.21 -10.53 -3.13
N VAL A 105 7.58 -9.28 -3.44
CA VAL A 105 8.51 -8.49 -2.64
C VAL A 105 7.69 -7.46 -1.89
N ALA A 106 7.55 -7.66 -0.58
CA ALA A 106 6.81 -6.79 0.31
C ALA A 106 7.77 -5.82 1.02
N VAL A 107 7.60 -4.53 0.82
CA VAL A 107 8.46 -3.47 1.39
C VAL A 107 7.68 -2.71 2.43
N GLU A 108 8.19 -2.66 3.67
CA GLU A 108 7.56 -1.99 4.80
C GLU A 108 8.57 -1.16 5.58
N ALA A 109 8.26 0.11 5.78
CA ALA A 109 9.15 1.08 6.41
C ALA A 109 9.16 1.02 7.94
N ASN A 110 8.02 0.66 8.55
CA ASN A 110 7.91 0.53 10.00
C ASN A 110 8.53 -0.80 10.45
N PRO A 111 9.57 -0.80 11.31
CA PRO A 111 10.26 -2.03 11.72
C PRO A 111 9.35 -3.01 12.46
N GLU A 112 8.38 -2.51 13.23
CA GLU A 112 7.45 -3.37 14.00
C GLU A 112 6.46 -4.06 13.07
N ASN A 113 5.95 -3.34 12.05
CA ASN A 113 5.10 -3.91 11.01
C ASN A 113 5.87 -4.89 10.13
N SER A 114 7.10 -4.57 9.74
CA SER A 114 7.95 -5.47 8.95
C SER A 114 8.20 -6.79 9.70
N VAL A 115 8.51 -6.73 11.00
CA VAL A 115 8.67 -7.93 11.84
C VAL A 115 7.36 -8.71 11.97
N ALA A 116 6.23 -8.02 12.11
CA ALA A 116 4.91 -8.68 12.15
C ALA A 116 4.58 -9.32 10.80
N GLY A 117 4.89 -8.64 9.69
CA GLY A 117 4.72 -9.17 8.34
C GLY A 117 5.51 -10.45 8.10
N GLU A 118 6.76 -10.50 8.54
CA GLU A 118 7.57 -11.73 8.46
C GLU A 118 6.96 -12.86 9.29
N ARG A 119 6.49 -12.59 10.51
CA ARG A 119 5.79 -13.59 11.32
C ARG A 119 4.49 -14.06 10.67
N ASN A 120 3.71 -13.16 10.08
CA ASN A 120 2.49 -13.50 9.37
C ASN A 120 2.79 -14.38 8.16
N ARG A 121 3.88 -14.11 7.44
CA ARG A 121 4.38 -14.96 6.34
C ARG A 121 4.70 -16.38 6.84
N GLU A 122 5.44 -16.48 7.96
CA GLU A 122 5.81 -17.77 8.58
C GLU A 122 4.58 -18.55 9.08
N LEU A 123 3.65 -17.89 9.78
CA LEU A 123 2.41 -18.49 10.29
C LEU A 123 1.59 -19.16 9.19
N ASN A 124 1.63 -18.62 7.97
CA ASN A 124 0.88 -19.13 6.83
C ASN A 124 1.72 -19.98 5.88
N ALA A 125 2.96 -20.32 6.24
CA ALA A 125 3.91 -21.08 5.43
C ALA A 125 4.02 -20.55 3.98
N VAL A 126 4.01 -19.22 3.80
CA VAL A 126 4.13 -18.57 2.48
C VAL A 126 5.60 -18.45 2.12
N GLY A 127 6.08 -19.32 1.23
CA GLY A 127 7.49 -19.38 0.80
C GLY A 127 7.84 -18.42 -0.33
N ASN A 128 6.85 -17.96 -1.09
CA ASN A 128 6.99 -17.09 -2.26
C ASN A 128 6.73 -15.61 -1.96
N CYS A 129 7.09 -15.17 -0.75
CA CYS A 129 7.04 -13.77 -0.34
C CYS A 129 8.32 -13.43 0.44
N LYS A 130 8.95 -12.30 0.11
CA LYS A 130 10.09 -11.72 0.83
C LYS A 130 9.65 -10.42 1.48
N VAL A 131 9.77 -10.32 2.80
CA VAL A 131 9.51 -9.08 3.53
C VAL A 131 10.81 -8.30 3.68
N MET A 132 10.80 -7.03 3.31
CA MET A 132 11.94 -6.12 3.36
C MET A 132 11.64 -4.94 4.27
N HIS A 133 12.44 -4.75 5.32
CA HIS A 133 12.39 -3.53 6.12
C HIS A 133 13.10 -2.40 5.36
N ALA A 134 12.31 -1.64 4.60
CA ALA A 134 12.76 -0.47 3.84
C ALA A 134 11.58 0.45 3.52
N ALA A 135 11.88 1.69 3.16
CA ALA A 135 10.91 2.65 2.63
C ALA A 135 11.05 2.77 1.12
N GLY A 136 9.94 2.76 0.40
CA GLY A 136 9.93 3.09 -1.02
C GLY A 136 10.20 4.58 -1.24
N ALA A 137 11.11 4.93 -2.19
CA ALA A 137 11.55 6.30 -2.45
C ALA A 137 11.98 6.54 -3.90
N ALA A 138 12.25 7.82 -4.22
CA ALA A 138 12.79 8.20 -5.53
C ALA A 138 14.21 7.64 -5.78
N GLN A 139 14.99 7.46 -4.73
CA GLN A 139 16.37 6.96 -4.79
C GLN A 139 16.65 6.08 -3.58
N SER A 140 17.46 5.05 -3.77
CA SER A 140 17.96 4.24 -2.66
C SER A 140 18.92 5.02 -1.78
N GLY A 141 18.90 4.74 -0.48
CA GLY A 141 19.70 5.44 0.52
C GLY A 141 19.12 5.33 1.92
N THR A 142 18.96 6.44 2.61
CA THR A 142 18.36 6.54 3.94
C THR A 142 17.32 7.65 3.96
N LEU A 143 16.17 7.38 4.54
CA LEU A 143 15.12 8.36 4.84
C LEU A 143 14.87 8.46 6.33
N VAL A 144 14.45 9.63 6.77
CA VAL A 144 13.98 9.85 8.14
C VAL A 144 12.48 9.69 8.18
N PHE A 145 12.03 8.81 9.07
CA PHE A 145 10.63 8.46 9.27
C PHE A 145 10.15 8.90 10.65
N ASN A 146 8.88 9.24 10.75
CA ASN A 146 8.17 9.36 12.02
C ASN A 146 7.80 7.97 12.54
N ARG A 147 8.03 7.72 13.84
CA ARG A 147 7.65 6.48 14.53
C ARG A 147 6.14 6.35 14.77
N GLY A 148 5.29 6.83 13.87
CA GLY A 148 3.85 6.65 13.92
C GLY A 148 3.42 5.24 13.51
N GLN A 149 2.19 4.86 13.80
CA GLN A 149 1.66 3.52 13.49
C GLN A 149 1.71 3.19 11.99
N ASN A 150 1.46 4.17 11.11
CA ASN A 150 1.54 4.00 9.64
C ASN A 150 2.91 4.37 9.06
N GLY A 151 3.88 4.82 9.87
CA GLY A 151 5.19 5.19 9.38
C GLY A 151 5.13 6.16 8.18
N GLN A 152 5.17 7.46 8.42
CA GLN A 152 5.26 8.46 7.35
C GLN A 152 6.66 9.05 7.30
N VAL A 153 7.11 9.46 6.11
CA VAL A 153 8.35 10.25 5.97
C VAL A 153 8.26 11.49 6.86
N ASP A 154 9.34 11.77 7.59
CA ASP A 154 9.35 12.88 8.55
C ASP A 154 9.28 14.23 7.83
N ASP A 155 8.30 15.03 8.19
CA ASP A 155 8.09 16.39 7.72
C ASP A 155 8.56 17.46 8.72
N GLY A 156 9.26 17.04 9.77
CA GLY A 156 9.67 17.92 10.86
C GLY A 156 8.70 17.98 12.03
N ALA A 157 7.48 17.46 11.91
CA ALA A 157 6.42 17.49 12.92
C ALA A 157 6.39 16.25 13.84
N GLY A 158 7.44 15.43 13.83
CA GLY A 158 7.51 14.09 14.44
C GLY A 158 7.07 13.97 15.89
N GLU A 159 5.78 13.84 16.12
CA GLU A 159 5.17 13.68 17.46
C GLU A 159 5.56 12.35 18.15
N TRP A 160 5.99 11.35 17.39
CA TRP A 160 6.33 9.99 17.88
C TRP A 160 7.83 9.69 17.94
N GLY A 161 8.67 10.67 17.59
CA GLY A 161 10.09 10.52 17.42
C GLY A 161 10.47 10.13 16.00
N ARG A 162 11.77 10.24 15.70
CA ARG A 162 12.34 10.00 14.38
C ARG A 162 13.13 8.71 14.38
N MET A 163 13.20 8.07 13.22
CA MET A 163 14.06 6.92 12.96
C MET A 163 14.61 7.00 11.54
N GLU A 164 15.82 6.53 11.35
CA GLU A 164 16.36 6.30 10.02
C GLU A 164 15.91 4.96 9.49
N VAL A 165 15.47 4.94 8.24
CA VAL A 165 15.04 3.73 7.53
C VAL A 165 15.78 3.66 6.21
N ARG A 166 16.23 2.47 5.82
CA ARG A 166 16.75 2.22 4.48
C ARG A 166 15.70 2.61 3.45
N ALA A 167 16.09 3.44 2.50
CA ALA A 167 15.27 3.75 1.33
C ALA A 167 15.65 2.83 0.15
N VAL A 168 14.67 2.49 -0.67
CA VAL A 168 14.86 1.71 -1.89
C VAL A 168 13.99 2.28 -3.01
N SER A 169 14.56 2.43 -4.20
CA SER A 169 13.77 2.77 -5.38
C SER A 169 13.14 1.50 -5.99
N VAL A 170 12.02 1.68 -6.68
CA VAL A 170 11.38 0.56 -7.42
C VAL A 170 12.30 0.06 -8.53
N ASP A 171 13.06 0.96 -9.15
CA ASP A 171 14.03 0.60 -10.20
C ASP A 171 15.17 -0.27 -9.66
N ASP A 172 15.63 -0.03 -8.42
CA ASP A 172 16.65 -0.87 -7.79
C ASP A 172 16.07 -2.21 -7.34
N LEU A 173 14.81 -2.25 -6.87
CA LEU A 173 14.11 -3.51 -6.61
C LEU A 173 13.97 -4.34 -7.88
N ALA A 174 13.63 -3.70 -9.00
CA ALA A 174 13.52 -4.38 -10.29
C ALA A 174 14.89 -4.87 -10.80
N ALA A 175 15.96 -4.15 -10.52
CA ALA A 175 17.32 -4.60 -10.83
C ALA A 175 17.75 -5.83 -9.99
N GLU A 176 17.28 -5.93 -8.74
CA GLU A 176 17.59 -7.05 -7.83
C GLU A 176 16.69 -8.27 -8.08
N HIS A 177 15.38 -8.05 -8.32
CA HIS A 177 14.38 -9.13 -8.31
C HIS A 177 13.78 -9.43 -9.69
N GLY A 178 14.04 -8.63 -10.70
CA GLY A 178 13.42 -8.71 -12.02
C GLY A 178 12.31 -7.67 -12.23
N GLN A 179 11.89 -7.53 -13.48
CA GLN A 179 10.79 -6.63 -13.87
C GLN A 179 9.48 -7.14 -13.28
N PRO A 180 8.78 -6.38 -12.43
CA PRO A 180 7.50 -6.82 -11.88
C PRO A 180 6.40 -6.81 -12.94
N ASP A 181 5.44 -7.72 -12.79
CA ASP A 181 4.18 -7.71 -13.54
C ASP A 181 3.17 -6.75 -12.92
N VAL A 182 3.24 -6.60 -11.59
CA VAL A 182 2.35 -5.74 -10.82
C VAL A 182 3.11 -4.92 -9.78
N LEU A 183 2.81 -3.62 -9.70
CA LEU A 183 3.17 -2.75 -8.58
C LEU A 183 1.91 -2.50 -7.73
N PHE A 184 1.98 -2.81 -6.44
CA PHE A 184 0.94 -2.51 -5.47
C PHE A 184 1.51 -1.47 -4.50
N ILE A 185 0.93 -0.25 -4.46
CA ILE A 185 1.54 0.92 -3.82
C ILE A 185 0.55 1.55 -2.85
N ASP A 186 0.96 1.63 -1.57
CA ASP A 186 0.27 2.34 -0.50
C ASP A 186 1.33 2.96 0.44
N VAL A 187 1.72 4.21 0.16
CA VAL A 187 2.87 4.87 0.83
C VAL A 187 2.51 6.19 1.52
N GLU A 188 1.25 6.32 1.93
CA GLU A 188 0.77 7.37 2.85
C GLU A 188 1.18 8.80 2.45
N GLY A 189 1.05 9.12 1.15
CA GLY A 189 1.30 10.44 0.58
C GLY A 189 2.63 10.57 -0.18
N PHE A 190 3.51 9.55 -0.14
CA PHE A 190 4.81 9.58 -0.80
C PHE A 190 4.78 9.02 -2.24
N GLU A 191 3.58 8.91 -2.83
CA GLU A 191 3.35 8.26 -4.13
C GLU A 191 4.18 8.88 -5.26
N CYS A 192 4.24 10.23 -5.33
CA CYS A 192 5.02 10.91 -6.37
C CYS A 192 6.50 10.62 -6.27
N GLU A 193 7.06 10.61 -5.05
CA GLU A 193 8.48 10.32 -4.83
C GLU A 193 8.79 8.86 -5.19
N LEU A 194 7.94 7.92 -4.77
CA LEU A 194 8.08 6.52 -5.13
C LEU A 194 8.04 6.32 -6.65
N LEU A 195 7.04 6.90 -7.34
CA LEU A 195 6.89 6.78 -8.79
C LEU A 195 8.05 7.43 -9.56
N ARG A 196 8.70 8.48 -9.04
CA ARG A 196 9.96 8.99 -9.59
C ARG A 196 11.09 7.97 -9.55
N GLY A 197 11.12 7.12 -8.52
CA GLY A 197 12.06 6.01 -8.38
C GLY A 197 11.68 4.74 -9.14
N ALA A 198 10.60 4.80 -9.95
CA ALA A 198 10.06 3.67 -10.70
C ALA A 198 10.13 3.85 -12.23
N GLN A 199 10.79 4.89 -12.73
CA GLN A 199 10.66 5.30 -14.13
C GLN A 199 11.14 4.26 -15.14
N LYS A 200 12.22 3.53 -14.84
CA LYS A 200 12.70 2.44 -15.70
C LYS A 200 11.74 1.23 -15.62
N THR A 201 11.28 0.91 -14.43
CA THR A 201 10.31 -0.16 -14.20
C THR A 201 8.99 0.13 -14.89
N LEU A 202 8.47 1.38 -14.78
CA LEU A 202 7.24 1.82 -15.44
C LEU A 202 7.35 1.82 -16.98
N ALA A 203 8.55 2.00 -17.55
CA ALA A 203 8.76 1.84 -18.99
C ALA A 203 8.46 0.41 -19.48
N GLY A 204 8.59 -0.60 -18.63
CA GLY A 204 8.17 -1.99 -18.88
C GLY A 204 6.66 -2.22 -18.71
N ARG A 205 5.91 -1.20 -18.32
CA ARG A 205 4.45 -1.19 -18.15
C ARG A 205 3.89 -2.32 -17.30
N PRO A 206 4.33 -2.49 -16.02
CA PRO A 206 3.62 -3.34 -15.06
C PRO A 206 2.20 -2.78 -14.85
N ASP A 207 1.23 -3.63 -14.53
CA ASP A 207 -0.05 -3.13 -14.02
C ASP A 207 0.17 -2.56 -12.62
N CYS A 208 -0.50 -1.45 -12.29
CA CYS A 208 -0.26 -0.77 -11.03
C CYS A 208 -1.57 -0.54 -10.27
N PHE A 209 -1.54 -0.80 -8.96
CA PHE A 209 -2.47 -0.23 -8.00
C PHE A 209 -1.73 0.85 -7.22
N VAL A 210 -2.38 2.00 -7.01
CA VAL A 210 -1.86 3.09 -6.17
C VAL A 210 -2.98 3.64 -5.30
N GLU A 211 -2.81 3.58 -3.98
CA GLU A 211 -3.63 4.37 -3.08
C GLU A 211 -3.10 5.81 -3.09
N VAL A 212 -3.91 6.77 -3.56
CA VAL A 212 -3.50 8.16 -3.72
C VAL A 212 -4.07 8.99 -2.58
N HIS A 213 -3.20 9.53 -1.72
CA HIS A 213 -3.55 10.18 -0.45
C HIS A 213 -3.81 11.69 -0.59
N VAL A 214 -4.74 12.08 -1.49
CA VAL A 214 -5.18 13.47 -1.65
C VAL A 214 -5.77 13.97 -0.33
N GLY A 215 -5.33 15.15 0.14
CA GLY A 215 -5.76 15.73 1.41
C GLY A 215 -5.27 14.97 2.66
N ALA A 216 -4.54 13.87 2.49
CA ALA A 216 -4.09 13.00 3.57
C ALA A 216 -2.55 12.80 3.63
N GLY A 217 -1.81 13.38 2.68
CA GLY A 217 -0.35 13.27 2.66
C GLY A 217 0.29 13.73 1.36
N LEU A 218 -0.36 13.52 0.22
CA LEU A 218 0.20 13.76 -1.12
C LEU A 218 0.76 15.20 -1.27
N GLU A 219 -0.02 16.20 -0.93
CA GLU A 219 0.34 17.62 -1.09
C GLU A 219 1.47 18.05 -0.13
N LYS A 220 1.57 17.40 1.02
CA LYS A 220 2.59 17.64 2.03
C LYS A 220 4.01 17.37 1.49
N TYR A 221 4.14 16.41 0.58
CA TYR A 221 5.38 16.09 -0.11
C TYR A 221 5.46 16.69 -1.51
N GLY A 222 4.66 17.74 -1.78
CA GLY A 222 4.67 18.46 -3.05
C GLY A 222 4.03 17.69 -4.22
N GLY A 223 3.27 16.63 -3.91
CA GLY A 223 2.53 15.85 -4.89
C GLY A 223 1.21 16.48 -5.30
N SER A 224 0.64 15.97 -6.36
CA SER A 224 -0.73 16.25 -6.81
C SER A 224 -1.22 15.09 -7.68
N VAL A 225 -2.53 14.98 -7.88
CA VAL A 225 -3.12 13.97 -8.77
C VAL A 225 -2.52 14.03 -10.19
N ASN A 226 -2.37 15.24 -10.74
CA ASN A 226 -1.76 15.42 -12.07
C ASN A 226 -0.29 14.99 -12.07
N ALA A 227 0.45 15.22 -11.00
CA ALA A 227 1.83 14.75 -10.88
C ALA A 227 1.89 13.21 -10.81
N VAL A 228 1.02 12.56 -10.04
CA VAL A 228 0.92 11.10 -10.01
C VAL A 228 0.66 10.54 -11.41
N LEU A 229 -0.39 11.03 -12.09
CA LEU A 229 -0.74 10.55 -13.42
C LEU A 229 0.34 10.86 -14.47
N GLY A 230 1.02 12.02 -14.35
CA GLY A 230 2.09 12.43 -15.27
C GLY A 230 3.38 11.63 -15.14
N LEU A 231 3.55 10.84 -14.07
CA LEU A 231 4.71 9.95 -13.87
C LEU A 231 4.56 8.61 -14.59
N PHE A 232 3.36 8.26 -15.03
CA PHE A 232 3.15 7.08 -15.86
C PHE A 232 3.47 7.38 -17.33
N PRO A 233 4.18 6.50 -18.04
CA PRO A 233 4.36 6.63 -19.49
C PRO A 233 3.02 6.49 -20.23
N SER A 234 2.99 6.90 -21.49
CA SER A 234 1.81 6.71 -22.34
C SER A 234 1.45 5.24 -22.52
N GLY A 235 0.17 4.95 -22.78
CA GLY A 235 -0.32 3.59 -23.04
C GLY A 235 -0.87 2.87 -21.83
N TYR A 236 -1.08 3.56 -20.71
CA TYR A 236 -1.87 3.05 -19.60
C TYR A 236 -3.35 3.41 -19.74
N GLU A 237 -4.23 2.50 -19.37
CA GLU A 237 -5.64 2.74 -19.10
C GLU A 237 -5.85 2.90 -17.60
N TYR A 238 -6.59 3.93 -17.21
CA TYR A 238 -6.75 4.26 -15.80
C TYR A 238 -8.18 4.01 -15.33
N PHE A 239 -8.27 3.38 -14.16
CA PHE A 239 -9.50 3.18 -13.42
C PHE A 239 -9.34 3.76 -12.03
N ILE A 240 -10.40 4.38 -11.51
CA ILE A 240 -10.42 5.01 -10.19
C ILE A 240 -11.61 4.52 -9.38
N ALA A 241 -11.42 4.44 -8.06
CA ALA A 241 -12.48 4.15 -7.11
C ALA A 241 -12.28 4.96 -5.81
N PRO A 242 -13.35 5.40 -5.12
CA PRO A 242 -13.23 5.79 -3.72
C PRO A 242 -12.91 4.54 -2.86
N PRO A 243 -12.38 4.66 -1.63
CA PRO A 243 -11.96 3.52 -0.80
C PRO A 243 -13.05 2.43 -0.59
N GLU A 244 -14.33 2.81 -0.65
CA GLU A 244 -15.46 1.87 -0.50
C GLU A 244 -16.33 1.82 -1.78
N GLY A 245 -15.71 1.90 -2.97
CA GLY A 245 -16.43 1.99 -4.22
C GLY A 245 -15.94 1.03 -5.30
N ALA A 246 -16.71 0.97 -6.39
CA ALA A 246 -16.33 0.21 -7.58
C ALA A 246 -15.40 1.02 -8.48
N PHE A 247 -14.47 0.36 -9.14
CA PHE A 247 -13.61 0.97 -10.14
C PHE A 247 -14.40 1.37 -11.39
N VAL A 248 -14.18 2.61 -11.82
CA VAL A 248 -14.71 3.17 -13.07
C VAL A 248 -13.56 3.77 -13.89
N PRO A 249 -13.67 3.86 -15.23
CA PRO A 249 -12.67 4.54 -16.05
C PRO A 249 -12.44 5.98 -15.57
N LEU A 250 -11.19 6.42 -15.60
CA LEU A 250 -10.81 7.77 -15.19
C LEU A 250 -11.47 8.82 -16.08
N ALA A 251 -12.24 9.72 -15.47
CA ALA A 251 -12.71 10.96 -16.08
C ALA A 251 -12.00 12.16 -15.41
N GLN A 252 -11.49 13.09 -16.21
CA GLN A 252 -10.67 14.22 -15.74
C GLN A 252 -11.35 15.08 -14.66
N ASN A 253 -12.68 15.18 -14.68
CA ASN A 253 -13.46 15.96 -13.72
C ASN A 253 -14.16 15.09 -12.67
N SER A 254 -13.67 13.85 -12.44
CA SER A 254 -14.27 12.97 -11.44
C SER A 254 -14.17 13.57 -10.04
N PRO A 255 -15.26 13.65 -9.28
CA PRO A 255 -15.24 14.11 -7.89
C PRO A 255 -14.39 13.20 -6.97
N VAL A 256 -14.17 11.94 -7.36
CA VAL A 256 -13.31 10.98 -6.65
C VAL A 256 -11.88 11.51 -6.51
N LEU A 257 -11.38 12.30 -7.46
CA LEU A 257 -10.02 12.86 -7.45
C LEU A 257 -9.79 13.97 -6.41
N ARG A 258 -10.81 14.37 -5.63
CA ARG A 258 -10.71 15.44 -4.64
C ARG A 258 -10.32 14.98 -3.24
N ASP A 259 -10.47 13.69 -2.98
CA ASP A 259 -10.16 13.05 -1.71
C ASP A 259 -9.27 11.83 -1.96
N ARG A 260 -8.85 11.12 -0.91
CA ARG A 260 -8.14 9.85 -1.02
C ARG A 260 -8.91 8.87 -1.93
N PHE A 261 -8.25 8.29 -2.90
CA PHE A 261 -8.83 7.38 -3.87
C PHE A 261 -7.87 6.27 -4.28
N PHE A 262 -8.40 5.23 -4.87
CA PHE A 262 -7.67 4.13 -5.48
C PHE A 262 -7.53 4.35 -6.97
N LEU A 263 -6.32 4.20 -7.49
CA LEU A 263 -5.97 4.23 -8.90
C LEU A 263 -5.48 2.84 -9.32
N VAL A 264 -6.08 2.29 -10.37
CA VAL A 264 -5.52 1.15 -11.10
C VAL A 264 -5.10 1.65 -12.48
N ALA A 265 -3.83 1.48 -12.80
CA ALA A 265 -3.25 1.77 -14.11
C ALA A 265 -2.90 0.44 -14.78
N LEU A 266 -3.57 0.12 -15.89
CA LEU A 266 -3.42 -1.13 -16.62
C LEU A 266 -2.64 -0.91 -17.91
N ASN A 267 -1.78 -1.88 -18.26
CA ASN A 267 -1.11 -1.88 -19.56
C ASN A 267 -2.12 -2.00 -20.70
N GLY A 268 -2.34 -0.92 -21.45
CA GLY A 268 -3.35 -0.85 -22.50
C GLY A 268 -3.15 -1.85 -23.64
N GLU A 269 -1.91 -2.31 -23.91
CA GLU A 269 -1.64 -3.35 -24.90
C GLU A 269 -2.17 -4.72 -24.47
N ARG A 270 -2.09 -5.02 -23.17
CA ARG A 270 -2.70 -6.23 -22.58
C ARG A 270 -4.23 -6.10 -22.53
N ALA A 271 -4.76 -4.93 -22.17
CA ALA A 271 -6.19 -4.66 -22.08
C ALA A 271 -6.89 -4.81 -23.45
N GLY A 272 -6.29 -4.29 -24.53
CA GLY A 272 -6.83 -4.37 -25.89
C GLY A 272 -6.87 -5.79 -26.46
N SER A 273 -5.96 -6.68 -26.08
CA SER A 273 -5.93 -8.07 -26.55
C SER A 273 -7.03 -8.94 -25.93
N GLU A 274 -7.42 -8.70 -24.68
CA GLU A 274 -8.48 -9.47 -24.00
C GLU A 274 -9.90 -8.99 -24.40
N MET A 275 -10.10 -7.70 -24.74
CA MET A 275 -11.38 -7.22 -25.23
C MET A 275 -11.68 -7.74 -26.65
N ASN A 276 -10.69 -7.85 -27.52
CA ASN A 276 -10.85 -8.41 -28.85
C ASN A 276 -11.11 -9.94 -28.84
N GLY A 277 -10.61 -10.69 -27.84
CA GLY A 277 -10.86 -12.11 -27.68
C GLY A 277 -12.30 -12.47 -27.24
N ARG A 278 -13.05 -11.52 -26.67
CA ARG A 278 -14.44 -11.74 -26.22
C ARG A 278 -15.51 -11.44 -27.29
N GLN A 279 -15.13 -10.81 -28.41
CA GLN A 279 -16.05 -10.57 -29.53
C GLN A 279 -16.08 -11.71 -30.57
N VAL A 280 -15.32 -12.78 -30.39
CA VAL A 280 -15.19 -13.90 -31.35
C VAL A 280 -15.72 -15.24 -30.78
N MET A 281 -16.52 -15.20 -29.71
CA MET A 281 -17.25 -16.39 -29.24
C MET A 281 -18.76 -16.11 -29.18
#